data_62e0b1db572341c258a9db382c50228d
#
_entry.id   62e0b1db572341c258a9db382c50228d
#
_cell.length_a   1.000
_cell.length_b   1.000
_cell.length_c   1.000
_cell.angle_alpha   90.00
_cell.angle_beta   90.00
_cell.angle_gamma   90.00
#
_symmetry.space_group_name_H-M   'P 1'
#
loop_
_entity.id
_entity.type
_entity.pdbx_description
1 polymer ?
#
loop_
_entity_poly.entity_id
_entity_poly.type
_entity_poly.pdbx_seq_one_letter_code
_entity_poly.pdbx_strand_id
1 'polypeptide(L)'
;MRGNIEVKTNIIVFTFKGQLDAFSEKQFKTFITNTLKKDPLSFVIDLSKIDFLDSSGLGALVQTSKECKKLKLGFCLVGNSRVAQTIKLVRLGDFLNLKATLEDALLFLKN
;
A
#
# COMPACT_ATOMS: atom_id res chain seq x y z
N MET A 1 11.85 -4.74 -7.80
CA MET A 1 11.00 -3.72 -7.17
C MET A 1 11.84 -2.72 -6.40
N ARG A 2 11.50 -1.46 -6.48
CA ARG A 2 12.16 -0.41 -5.71
C ARG A 2 11.15 0.24 -4.76
N GLY A 3 11.55 0.44 -3.51
CA GLY A 3 10.72 1.10 -2.52
C GLY A 3 11.37 2.39 -2.04
N ASN A 4 10.54 3.38 -1.75
CA ASN A 4 10.95 4.67 -1.23
C ASN A 4 10.02 5.06 -0.08
N ILE A 5 10.54 5.78 0.90
CA ILE A 5 9.80 6.21 2.08
C ILE A 5 9.86 7.73 2.20
N GLU A 6 8.71 8.34 2.44
CA GLU A 6 8.62 9.77 2.73
C GLU A 6 7.60 9.93 3.87
N VAL A 7 7.86 10.85 4.80
CA VAL A 7 6.91 11.15 5.87
C VAL A 7 6.27 12.49 5.60
N LYS A 8 4.93 12.51 5.55
CA LYS A 8 4.15 13.74 5.34
C LYS A 8 3.08 13.85 6.41
N THR A 9 3.17 14.88 7.25
CA THR A 9 2.15 15.16 8.28
C THR A 9 1.90 13.94 9.19
N ASN A 10 2.96 13.29 9.65
CA ASN A 10 2.91 12.09 10.47
C ASN A 10 2.29 10.87 9.77
N ILE A 11 2.29 10.87 8.45
CA ILE A 11 1.85 9.75 7.63
C ILE A 11 3.04 9.28 6.81
N ILE A 12 3.32 7.99 6.84
CA ILE A 12 4.39 7.42 6.01
C ILE A 12 3.82 7.15 4.63
N VAL A 13 4.52 7.62 3.59
CA VAL A 13 4.17 7.31 2.21
C VAL A 13 5.21 6.37 1.65
N PHE A 14 4.79 5.13 1.38
CA PHE A 14 5.63 4.15 0.69
C PHE A 14 5.34 4.25 -0.81
N THR A 15 6.37 4.51 -1.59
CA THR A 15 6.24 4.52 -3.05
C THR A 15 7.04 3.36 -3.62
N PHE A 16 6.40 2.56 -4.46
CA PHE A 16 7.03 1.40 -5.09
C PHE A 16 7.01 1.51 -6.61
N LYS A 17 8.09 1.07 -7.24
CA LYS A 17 8.22 0.98 -8.69
C LYS A 17 8.54 -0.44 -9.09
N GLY A 18 8.07 -0.85 -10.25
CA GLY A 18 8.34 -2.17 -10.81
C GLY A 18 7.13 -3.07 -10.74
N GLN A 19 7.30 -4.26 -10.23
CA GLN A 19 6.26 -5.28 -10.21
C GLN A 19 6.03 -5.79 -8.81
N LEU A 20 4.77 -5.95 -8.44
CA LEU A 20 4.40 -6.58 -7.17
C LEU A 20 3.81 -7.95 -7.48
N ASP A 21 4.65 -8.97 -7.36
CA ASP A 21 4.36 -10.33 -7.80
C ASP A 21 4.96 -11.35 -6.83
N ALA A 22 4.94 -12.64 -7.23
CA ALA A 22 5.45 -13.72 -6.40
C ALA A 22 6.93 -13.54 -6.05
N PHE A 23 7.72 -12.89 -6.90
CA PHE A 23 9.14 -12.69 -6.67
C PHE A 23 9.46 -11.53 -5.75
N SER A 24 8.57 -10.54 -5.66
CA SER A 24 8.82 -9.32 -4.89
C SER A 24 7.96 -9.21 -3.63
N GLU A 25 6.96 -10.07 -3.44
CA GLU A 25 6.02 -9.94 -2.33
C GLU A 25 6.70 -9.97 -0.95
N LYS A 26 7.69 -10.82 -0.78
CA LYS A 26 8.40 -10.94 0.49
C LYS A 26 9.21 -9.68 0.79
N GLN A 27 9.91 -9.16 -0.22
CA GLN A 27 10.67 -7.92 -0.11
C GLN A 27 9.74 -6.76 0.25
N PHE A 28 8.59 -6.69 -0.41
CA PHE A 28 7.57 -5.67 -0.16
C PHE A 28 7.09 -5.70 1.29
N LYS A 29 6.69 -6.87 1.78
CA LYS A 29 6.19 -7.01 3.16
C LYS A 29 7.25 -6.68 4.19
N THR A 30 8.47 -7.16 3.98
CA THR A 30 9.59 -6.92 4.89
C THR A 30 9.93 -5.42 4.97
N PHE A 31 9.93 -4.74 3.84
CA PHE A 31 10.22 -3.32 3.77
C PHE A 31 9.22 -2.52 4.61
N ILE A 32 7.94 -2.81 4.46
CA ILE A 32 6.89 -2.13 5.22
C ILE A 32 6.96 -2.47 6.70
N THR A 33 7.07 -3.76 7.02
CA THR A 33 7.13 -4.22 8.41
C THR A 33 8.31 -3.60 9.17
N ASN A 34 9.49 -3.58 8.55
CA ASN A 34 10.67 -3.00 9.19
C ASN A 34 10.51 -1.51 9.47
N THR A 35 9.88 -0.79 8.54
CA THR A 35 9.62 0.63 8.73
C THR A 35 8.64 0.87 9.86
N LEU A 36 7.54 0.12 9.90
CA LEU A 36 6.50 0.28 10.93
C LEU A 36 6.97 -0.13 12.32
N LYS A 37 7.97 -1.01 12.43
CA LYS A 37 8.57 -1.36 13.73
C LYS A 37 9.32 -0.17 14.31
N LYS A 38 9.94 0.64 13.47
CA LYS A 38 10.68 1.83 13.91
C LYS A 38 9.74 3.01 14.15
N ASP A 39 8.78 3.22 13.24
CA ASP A 39 7.85 4.34 13.27
C ASP A 39 6.42 3.84 13.02
N PRO A 40 5.68 3.46 14.07
CA PRO A 40 4.32 2.93 13.89
C PRO A 40 3.32 4.05 13.60
N LEU A 41 3.37 4.58 12.41
CA LEU A 41 2.47 5.65 11.93
C LEU A 41 1.49 5.09 10.92
N SER A 42 0.36 5.76 10.75
CA SER A 42 -0.54 5.49 9.63
C SER A 42 0.20 5.68 8.33
N PHE A 43 -0.17 4.95 7.29
CA PHE A 43 0.62 4.93 6.07
C PHE A 43 -0.20 4.78 4.81
N VAL A 44 0.37 5.26 3.72
CA VAL A 44 -0.13 5.09 2.36
C VAL A 44 0.84 4.18 1.61
N ILE A 45 0.31 3.23 0.85
CA ILE A 45 1.09 2.47 -0.12
C ILE A 45 0.74 3.03 -1.49
N ASP A 46 1.69 3.70 -2.12
CA ASP A 46 1.51 4.30 -3.43
C ASP A 46 2.03 3.36 -4.51
N LEU A 47 1.12 2.74 -5.23
CA LEU A 47 1.41 1.81 -6.32
C LEU A 47 1.16 2.45 -7.70
N SER A 48 1.12 3.77 -7.78
CA SER A 48 0.85 4.46 -9.04
C SER A 48 1.94 4.21 -10.09
N LYS A 49 3.13 3.79 -9.66
CA LYS A 49 4.27 3.49 -10.53
C LYS A 49 4.54 2.00 -10.68
N ILE A 50 3.63 1.16 -10.23
CA ILE A 50 3.72 -0.29 -10.40
C ILE A 50 3.20 -0.66 -11.79
N ASP A 51 3.97 -1.48 -12.51
CA ASP A 51 3.63 -1.93 -13.87
C ASP A 51 2.76 -3.17 -13.87
N PHE A 52 2.86 -4.01 -12.84
CA PHE A 52 2.21 -5.30 -12.80
C PHE A 52 1.89 -5.72 -11.37
N LEU A 53 0.70 -6.30 -11.21
CA LEU A 53 0.21 -6.80 -9.93
C LEU A 53 -0.49 -8.14 -10.18
N ASP A 54 0.01 -9.21 -9.56
CA ASP A 54 -0.61 -10.54 -9.65
C ASP A 54 -1.29 -10.94 -8.34
N SER A 55 -1.76 -12.18 -8.26
CA SER A 55 -2.46 -12.68 -7.07
C SER A 55 -1.57 -12.72 -5.84
N SER A 56 -0.26 -12.96 -6.01
CA SER A 56 0.69 -12.93 -4.89
C SER A 56 0.82 -11.51 -4.35
N GLY A 57 0.89 -10.52 -5.24
CA GLY A 57 0.92 -9.12 -4.87
C GLY A 57 -0.36 -8.69 -4.16
N LEU A 58 -1.52 -9.12 -4.67
CA LEU A 58 -2.79 -8.86 -4.00
C LEU A 58 -2.82 -9.46 -2.60
N GLY A 59 -2.32 -10.69 -2.45
CA GLY A 59 -2.22 -11.35 -1.15
C GLY A 59 -1.35 -10.55 -0.17
N ALA A 60 -0.24 -10.01 -0.66
CA ALA A 60 0.65 -9.18 0.16
C ALA A 60 -0.05 -7.90 0.63
N LEU A 61 -0.85 -7.27 -0.24
CA LEU A 61 -1.62 -6.08 0.14
C LEU A 61 -2.68 -6.41 1.19
N VAL A 62 -3.37 -7.53 1.03
CA VAL A 62 -4.37 -7.98 2.01
C VAL A 62 -3.72 -8.24 3.37
N GLN A 63 -2.58 -8.93 3.39
CA GLN A 63 -1.86 -9.20 4.64
C GLN A 63 -1.39 -7.91 5.31
N THR A 64 -0.89 -6.96 4.53
CA THR A 64 -0.47 -5.66 5.04
C THR A 64 -1.65 -4.91 5.68
N SER A 65 -2.80 -4.93 5.03
CA SER A 65 -4.01 -4.32 5.58
C SER A 65 -4.43 -4.96 6.91
N LYS A 66 -4.36 -6.28 6.98
CA LYS A 66 -4.69 -6.98 8.22
C LYS A 66 -3.71 -6.65 9.36
N GLU A 67 -2.42 -6.57 9.05
CA GLU A 67 -1.41 -6.19 10.05
C GLU A 67 -1.63 -4.78 10.56
N CYS A 68 -1.96 -3.83 9.69
CA CYS A 68 -2.18 -2.46 10.13
C CYS A 68 -3.41 -2.36 11.05
N LYS A 69 -4.44 -3.16 10.80
CA LYS A 69 -5.61 -3.20 11.68
C LYS A 69 -5.25 -3.72 13.06
N LYS A 70 -4.39 -4.73 13.15
CA LYS A 70 -3.90 -5.25 14.43
C LYS A 70 -3.13 -4.20 15.21
N LEU A 71 -2.36 -3.38 14.51
CA LEU A 71 -1.57 -2.31 15.10
C LEU A 71 -2.39 -1.04 15.35
N LYS A 72 -3.67 -1.03 14.94
CA LYS A 72 -4.57 0.12 15.03
C LYS A 72 -4.04 1.33 14.28
N LEU A 73 -3.41 1.09 13.14
CA LEU A 73 -2.90 2.13 12.26
C LEU A 73 -3.83 2.32 11.06
N GLY A 74 -3.95 3.55 10.59
CA GLY A 74 -4.69 3.84 9.37
C GLY A 74 -3.88 3.40 8.15
N PHE A 75 -4.58 2.95 7.10
CA PHE A 75 -3.96 2.46 5.88
C PHE A 75 -4.77 2.89 4.67
N CYS A 76 -4.08 3.24 3.62
CA CYS A 76 -4.69 3.65 2.37
C CYS A 76 -3.81 3.22 1.20
N LEU A 77 -4.45 2.88 0.08
CA LEU A 77 -3.75 2.43 -1.11
C LEU A 77 -4.03 3.39 -2.26
N VAL A 78 -2.98 3.77 -3.00
CA VAL A 78 -3.12 4.55 -4.22
C VAL A 78 -2.65 3.68 -5.38
N GLY A 79 -3.44 3.60 -6.45
CA GLY A 79 -3.08 2.82 -7.62
C GLY A 79 -3.17 3.65 -8.89
N ASN A 80 -2.58 3.12 -9.97
CA ASN A 80 -2.84 3.62 -11.32
C ASN A 80 -4.08 2.90 -11.88
N SER A 81 -4.47 3.22 -13.12
CA SER A 81 -5.66 2.63 -13.73
C SER A 81 -5.62 1.10 -13.76
N ARG A 82 -4.46 0.54 -14.10
CA ARG A 82 -4.27 -0.92 -14.19
C ARG A 82 -4.40 -1.59 -12.82
N VAL A 83 -3.70 -1.06 -11.83
CA VAL A 83 -3.75 -1.57 -10.45
C VAL A 83 -5.17 -1.45 -9.90
N ALA A 84 -5.80 -0.29 -10.09
CA ALA A 84 -7.16 -0.05 -9.62
C ALA A 84 -8.15 -1.03 -10.26
N GLN A 85 -8.03 -1.28 -11.56
CA GLN A 85 -8.88 -2.23 -12.26
C GLN A 85 -8.76 -3.63 -11.68
N THR A 86 -7.52 -4.09 -11.45
CA THR A 86 -7.26 -5.41 -10.87
C THR A 86 -7.90 -5.53 -9.49
N ILE A 87 -7.72 -4.54 -8.64
CA ILE A 87 -8.26 -4.53 -7.27
C ILE A 87 -9.79 -4.51 -7.29
N LYS A 88 -10.38 -3.71 -8.16
CA LYS A 88 -11.84 -3.60 -8.26
C LYS A 88 -12.49 -4.89 -8.80
N LEU A 89 -11.81 -5.58 -9.73
CA LEU A 89 -12.31 -6.84 -10.27
C LEU A 89 -12.46 -7.92 -9.19
N VAL A 90 -11.60 -7.93 -8.19
CA VAL A 90 -11.69 -8.87 -7.07
C VAL A 90 -12.43 -8.28 -5.87
N ARG A 91 -13.02 -7.10 -6.03
CA ARG A 91 -13.86 -6.43 -5.04
C ARG A 91 -13.13 -6.11 -3.73
N LEU A 92 -11.85 -5.73 -3.82
CA LEU A 92 -11.03 -5.37 -2.66
C LEU A 92 -10.82 -3.86 -2.51
N GLY A 93 -11.46 -3.05 -3.35
CA GLY A 93 -11.26 -1.60 -3.31
C GLY A 93 -11.55 -0.97 -1.95
N ASP A 94 -12.70 -1.30 -1.36
CA ASP A 94 -13.07 -0.76 -0.05
C ASP A 94 -12.22 -1.36 1.06
N PHE A 95 -11.95 -2.65 1.00
CA PHE A 95 -11.13 -3.34 1.99
C PHE A 95 -9.73 -2.74 2.08
N LEU A 96 -9.15 -2.37 0.93
CA LEU A 96 -7.80 -1.80 0.84
C LEU A 96 -7.80 -0.28 0.89
N ASN A 97 -8.94 0.36 1.05
CA ASN A 97 -9.09 1.82 1.04
C ASN A 97 -8.41 2.43 -0.18
N LEU A 98 -8.80 1.91 -1.36
CA LEU A 98 -8.23 2.36 -2.63
C LEU A 98 -8.66 3.79 -2.94
N LYS A 99 -7.68 4.65 -3.20
CA LYS A 99 -7.90 6.05 -3.61
C LYS A 99 -7.25 6.32 -4.96
N ALA A 100 -7.78 7.31 -5.65
CA ALA A 100 -7.31 7.66 -6.98
C ALA A 100 -5.99 8.44 -6.94
N THR A 101 -5.77 9.25 -5.91
CA THR A 101 -4.60 10.10 -5.81
C THR A 101 -3.99 10.05 -4.40
N LEU A 102 -2.73 10.45 -4.33
CA LEU A 102 -2.04 10.58 -3.04
C LEU A 102 -2.73 11.63 -2.16
N GLU A 103 -3.20 12.72 -2.76
CA GLU A 103 -3.92 13.76 -2.02
C GLU A 103 -5.16 13.20 -1.33
N ASP A 104 -5.96 12.43 -2.06
CA ASP A 104 -7.16 11.79 -1.50
C ASP A 104 -6.79 10.84 -0.36
N ALA A 105 -5.70 10.09 -0.51
CA ALA A 105 -5.24 9.16 0.51
C ALA A 105 -4.82 9.89 1.78
N LEU A 106 -4.06 10.97 1.64
CA LEU A 106 -3.63 11.76 2.79
C LEU A 106 -4.80 12.41 3.52
N LEU A 107 -5.79 12.91 2.77
CA LEU A 107 -7.01 13.46 3.37
C LEU A 107 -7.79 12.38 4.12
N PHE A 108 -7.89 11.19 3.55
CA PHE A 108 -8.57 10.07 4.19
C PHE A 108 -7.95 9.72 5.54
N LEU A 109 -6.62 9.72 5.62
CA LEU A 109 -5.90 9.34 6.84
C LEU A 109 -5.76 10.48 7.86
N LYS A 110 -5.99 11.70 7.44
CA LYS A 110 -5.83 12.88 8.29
C LYS A 110 -6.87 12.95 9.41
N ASN A 111 -8.01 12.34 9.20
CA ASN A 111 -9.10 12.37 10.17
C ASN A 111 -8.95 11.30 11.23
#